data_fe8d9a62345fe1dbb935866fffe85c09
#
_entry.id   fe8d9a62345fe1dbb935866fffe85c09
#
_cell.length_a   1.000
_cell.length_b   1.000
_cell.length_c   1.000
_cell.angle_alpha   90.00
_cell.angle_beta   90.00
_cell.angle_gamma   90.00
#
_symmetry.space_group_name_H-M   'P 1'
#
loop_
_entity.id
_entity.type
_entity.pdbx_description
1 polymer ?
#
loop_
_entity_poly.entity_id
_entity_poly.type
_entity_poly.pdbx_seq_one_letter_code
_entity_poly.pdbx_strand_id
1 'polypeptide(L)'
;MGAVDPASDPPVETLQSVFHLYETRREDGRVVFYGESLVPEQMLIREVWPAFRQAGYEVEFSSSAANEDVVIARPMETGIDGIPWKNIGLFVSTVISTLLVGAFTWYYIPVSAAIENPLVLLRALPFTAAVLGVLMTHELGHYLMGRYHGVDVSLPYVLPFIFPFGTLGAIIQIRGQMPDRKALFDIGVAGPLAGLAATTCVTQSPITIPARALEQSGQMIIFNNPPLLDILAMFIGEPTTYADPRASVSPIIIGGWLGMFFTLLNLLPVGQLDGGHILRAMLGGMQERVAVIVPVSLFALAGYLHYIQGYALNESVGLWMFWGLLSTFIAFKGPANPVDEQPLGLGRFLIGLATFTLGALCFLLVPIEVATM
;
A
#
# COMPACT_ATOMS: atom_id res chain seq x y z
N MET A 1 21.67 -1.81 -16.88
CA MET A 1 21.65 -3.12 -17.55
C MET A 1 20.40 -3.06 -18.39
N GLY A 2 20.54 -2.92 -19.70
CA GLY A 2 19.43 -2.76 -20.61
C GLY A 2 18.50 -3.96 -20.64
N ALA A 3 17.35 -3.81 -21.29
CA ALA A 3 16.41 -4.88 -21.56
C ALA A 3 17.21 -6.13 -21.92
N VAL A 4 16.93 -7.25 -21.26
CA VAL A 4 17.48 -8.54 -21.65
C VAL A 4 16.94 -8.77 -23.05
N ASP A 5 17.81 -8.76 -24.05
CA ASP A 5 17.43 -9.15 -25.41
C ASP A 5 16.75 -10.52 -25.25
N PRO A 6 15.46 -10.67 -25.61
CA PRO A 6 14.77 -11.93 -25.36
C PRO A 6 15.56 -13.06 -25.99
N ALA A 7 15.79 -14.11 -25.21
CA ALA A 7 16.67 -15.21 -25.61
C ALA A 7 16.17 -15.98 -26.86
N SER A 8 14.94 -15.72 -27.28
CA SER A 8 14.27 -16.33 -28.43
C SER A 8 13.17 -15.42 -28.97
N ASP A 9 12.77 -15.58 -30.23
CA ASP A 9 11.58 -14.93 -30.79
C ASP A 9 10.31 -15.36 -30.02
N PRO A 10 9.27 -14.50 -29.98
CA PRO A 10 7.99 -14.85 -29.35
C PRO A 10 7.44 -16.17 -29.92
N PRO A 11 6.86 -17.07 -29.10
CA PRO A 11 6.38 -18.38 -29.53
C PRO A 11 5.07 -18.23 -30.33
N VAL A 12 5.19 -17.86 -31.61
CA VAL A 12 4.05 -17.61 -32.53
C VAL A 12 3.18 -18.86 -32.70
N GLU A 13 3.78 -20.06 -32.67
CA GLU A 13 3.02 -21.31 -32.80
C GLU A 13 1.98 -21.49 -31.70
N THR A 14 2.35 -21.14 -30.46
CA THR A 14 1.40 -21.16 -29.33
C THR A 14 0.28 -20.15 -29.53
N LEU A 15 0.61 -18.95 -30.02
CA LEU A 15 -0.38 -17.92 -30.29
C LEU A 15 -1.38 -18.38 -31.37
N GLN A 16 -0.88 -18.98 -32.45
CA GLN A 16 -1.72 -19.45 -33.57
C GLN A 16 -2.69 -20.57 -33.19
N SER A 17 -2.51 -21.26 -32.08
CA SER A 17 -3.48 -22.26 -31.60
C SER A 17 -4.79 -21.64 -31.09
N VAL A 18 -4.77 -20.36 -30.66
CA VAL A 18 -5.93 -19.64 -30.07
C VAL A 18 -6.21 -18.31 -30.73
N PHE A 19 -5.41 -17.92 -31.74
CA PHE A 19 -5.49 -16.63 -32.40
C PHE A 19 -5.25 -16.78 -33.92
N HIS A 20 -6.16 -16.29 -34.73
CA HIS A 20 -6.00 -16.25 -36.18
C HIS A 20 -5.15 -15.04 -36.57
N LEU A 21 -3.87 -15.29 -36.81
CA LEU A 21 -2.87 -14.25 -37.07
C LEU A 21 -2.92 -13.76 -38.51
N TYR A 22 -3.13 -12.47 -38.72
CA TYR A 22 -3.13 -11.81 -40.04
C TYR A 22 -1.76 -11.18 -40.35
N GLU A 23 -1.23 -10.42 -39.40
CA GLU A 23 -0.01 -9.64 -39.60
C GLU A 23 0.84 -9.59 -38.30
N THR A 24 2.16 -9.57 -38.46
CA THR A 24 3.09 -9.36 -37.34
C THR A 24 3.94 -8.12 -37.64
N ARG A 25 3.96 -7.16 -36.73
CA ARG A 25 4.82 -5.97 -36.79
C ARG A 25 5.76 -5.91 -35.61
N ARG A 26 6.98 -5.40 -35.87
CA ARG A 26 7.93 -5.07 -34.81
C ARG A 26 8.03 -3.56 -34.73
N GLU A 27 7.62 -2.99 -33.60
CA GLU A 27 7.60 -1.56 -33.34
C GLU A 27 8.19 -1.27 -31.95
N ASP A 28 9.18 -0.38 -31.88
CA ASP A 28 9.79 0.07 -30.62
C ASP A 28 10.23 -1.07 -29.68
N GLY A 29 10.81 -2.13 -30.22
CA GLY A 29 11.25 -3.30 -29.42
C GLY A 29 10.12 -4.22 -28.97
N ARG A 30 8.87 -3.99 -29.40
CA ARG A 30 7.72 -4.83 -29.16
C ARG A 30 7.36 -5.62 -30.41
N VAL A 31 6.72 -6.77 -30.23
CA VAL A 31 6.13 -7.54 -31.34
C VAL A 31 4.61 -7.45 -31.20
N VAL A 32 3.98 -6.93 -32.24
CA VAL A 32 2.53 -6.71 -32.29
C VAL A 32 1.94 -7.71 -33.30
N PHE A 33 0.99 -8.49 -32.85
CA PHE A 33 0.27 -9.49 -33.62
C PHE A 33 -1.15 -8.99 -33.85
N TYR A 34 -1.53 -8.80 -35.11
CA TYR A 34 -2.86 -8.41 -35.55
C TYR A 34 -3.63 -9.64 -36.03
N GLY A 35 -4.88 -9.77 -35.61
CA GLY A 35 -5.68 -10.93 -35.99
C GLY A 35 -7.06 -10.94 -35.36
N GLU A 36 -7.59 -12.16 -35.17
CA GLU A 36 -8.86 -12.41 -34.52
C GLU A 36 -8.68 -13.49 -33.45
N SER A 37 -9.17 -13.25 -32.25
CA SER A 37 -9.13 -14.22 -31.19
C SER A 37 -10.14 -15.33 -31.42
N LEU A 38 -9.71 -16.58 -31.37
CA LEU A 38 -10.58 -17.77 -31.51
C LEU A 38 -11.26 -18.15 -30.20
N VAL A 39 -10.83 -17.54 -29.08
CA VAL A 39 -11.29 -17.82 -27.72
C VAL A 39 -11.47 -16.51 -26.94
N PRO A 40 -12.23 -16.48 -25.84
CA PRO A 40 -12.33 -15.29 -24.99
C PRO A 40 -10.94 -14.84 -24.49
N GLU A 41 -10.76 -13.53 -24.31
CA GLU A 41 -9.51 -12.88 -23.88
C GLU A 41 -8.80 -13.60 -22.72
N GLN A 42 -9.54 -13.94 -21.66
CA GLN A 42 -8.98 -14.61 -20.49
C GLN A 42 -8.39 -15.99 -20.83
N MET A 43 -9.03 -16.72 -21.75
CA MET A 43 -8.54 -18.03 -22.20
C MET A 43 -7.33 -17.87 -23.12
N LEU A 44 -7.33 -16.88 -24.01
CA LEU A 44 -6.18 -16.55 -24.86
C LEU A 44 -4.95 -16.26 -24.00
N ILE A 45 -5.08 -15.33 -23.05
CA ILE A 45 -3.97 -14.97 -22.16
C ILE A 45 -3.48 -16.19 -21.38
N ARG A 46 -4.37 -17.01 -20.86
CA ARG A 46 -4.03 -18.21 -20.09
C ARG A 46 -3.23 -19.22 -20.91
N GLU A 47 -3.57 -19.41 -22.18
CA GLU A 47 -2.88 -20.36 -23.07
C GLU A 47 -1.52 -19.84 -23.55
N VAL A 48 -1.43 -18.55 -23.92
CA VAL A 48 -0.21 -18.00 -24.53
C VAL A 48 0.81 -17.52 -23.49
N TRP A 49 0.36 -17.00 -22.37
CA TRP A 49 1.21 -16.35 -21.37
C TRP A 49 2.38 -17.23 -20.84
N PRO A 50 2.19 -18.54 -20.51
CA PRO A 50 3.30 -19.37 -20.01
C PRO A 50 4.45 -19.51 -21.01
N ALA A 51 4.13 -19.71 -22.29
CA ALA A 51 5.11 -19.86 -23.35
C ALA A 51 5.85 -18.54 -23.64
N PHE A 52 5.10 -17.43 -23.72
CA PHE A 52 5.67 -16.10 -23.93
C PHE A 52 6.57 -15.68 -22.77
N ARG A 53 6.15 -15.95 -21.55
CA ARG A 53 6.96 -15.67 -20.35
C ARG A 53 8.26 -16.48 -20.32
N GLN A 54 8.23 -17.75 -20.70
CA GLN A 54 9.44 -18.57 -20.83
C GLN A 54 10.39 -18.02 -21.90
N ALA A 55 9.84 -17.43 -22.97
CA ALA A 55 10.61 -16.75 -24.01
C ALA A 55 11.08 -15.32 -23.62
N GLY A 56 10.74 -14.84 -22.42
CA GLY A 56 11.12 -13.51 -21.93
C GLY A 56 10.20 -12.38 -22.37
N TYR A 57 8.94 -12.67 -22.67
CA TYR A 57 7.94 -11.67 -23.08
C TYR A 57 6.76 -11.58 -22.11
N GLU A 58 6.28 -10.38 -21.89
CA GLU A 58 4.97 -10.06 -21.33
C GLU A 58 3.96 -9.94 -22.48
N VAL A 59 2.72 -10.41 -22.24
CA VAL A 59 1.64 -10.40 -23.25
C VAL A 59 0.53 -9.48 -22.81
N GLU A 60 0.13 -8.56 -23.66
CA GLU A 60 -1.01 -7.67 -23.47
C GLU A 60 -2.00 -7.90 -24.61
N PHE A 61 -3.29 -8.04 -24.28
CA PHE A 61 -4.36 -8.13 -25.26
C PHE A 61 -5.11 -6.80 -25.33
N SER A 62 -5.41 -6.34 -26.54
CA SER A 62 -6.22 -5.16 -26.77
C SER A 62 -7.15 -5.42 -27.92
N SER A 63 -8.45 -5.18 -27.74
CA SER A 63 -9.41 -5.19 -28.83
C SER A 63 -9.56 -3.78 -29.39
N SER A 64 -9.31 -3.62 -30.69
CA SER A 64 -9.44 -2.33 -31.35
C SER A 64 -10.90 -2.05 -31.70
N ALA A 65 -11.28 -0.76 -31.71
CA ALA A 65 -12.60 -0.31 -32.17
C ALA A 65 -12.92 -0.68 -33.65
N ALA A 66 -11.91 -1.11 -34.40
CA ALA A 66 -12.04 -1.58 -35.77
C ALA A 66 -12.38 -3.09 -35.89
N ASN A 67 -12.70 -3.78 -34.79
CA ASN A 67 -12.96 -5.20 -34.71
C ASN A 67 -11.74 -6.08 -35.06
N GLU A 68 -10.54 -5.54 -34.88
CA GLU A 68 -9.29 -6.28 -34.95
C GLU A 68 -8.75 -6.48 -33.54
N ASP A 69 -8.45 -7.71 -33.20
CA ASP A 69 -7.80 -8.05 -31.97
C ASP A 69 -6.29 -7.91 -32.11
N VAL A 70 -5.64 -7.39 -31.09
CA VAL A 70 -4.21 -7.15 -31.08
C VAL A 70 -3.58 -7.80 -29.86
N VAL A 71 -2.58 -8.64 -30.09
CA VAL A 71 -1.73 -9.20 -29.03
C VAL A 71 -0.36 -8.52 -29.10
N ILE A 72 0.06 -7.90 -28.01
CA ILE A 72 1.32 -7.17 -27.90
C ILE A 72 2.27 -7.97 -27.01
N ALA A 73 3.37 -8.44 -27.56
CA ALA A 73 4.45 -9.06 -26.82
C ALA A 73 5.54 -8.02 -26.55
N ARG A 74 5.76 -7.72 -25.27
CA ARG A 74 6.82 -6.81 -24.83
C ARG A 74 7.95 -7.63 -24.19
N PRO A 75 9.24 -7.37 -24.49
CA PRO A 75 10.33 -7.95 -23.73
C PRO A 75 10.15 -7.67 -22.24
N MET A 76 10.35 -8.69 -21.41
CA MET A 76 10.29 -8.51 -19.95
C MET A 76 11.46 -7.62 -19.51
N GLU A 77 11.12 -6.48 -18.92
CA GLU A 77 12.10 -5.62 -18.26
C GLU A 77 12.41 -6.23 -16.88
N THR A 78 13.49 -7.02 -16.81
CA THR A 78 13.94 -7.59 -15.53
C THR A 78 15.01 -6.71 -14.92
N GLY A 79 14.63 -5.94 -13.90
CA GLY A 79 15.63 -5.20 -13.12
C GLY A 79 15.37 -3.68 -13.04
N ILE A 80 16.36 -2.99 -12.51
CA ILE A 80 16.36 -1.53 -12.38
C ILE A 80 17.22 -0.98 -13.51
N ASP A 81 16.62 -0.32 -14.48
CA ASP A 81 17.38 0.36 -15.54
C ASP A 81 18.00 1.64 -15.00
N GLY A 82 19.32 1.63 -14.85
CA GLY A 82 20.10 2.77 -14.41
C GLY A 82 19.87 3.15 -12.94
N ILE A 83 20.18 4.41 -12.61
CA ILE A 83 19.95 4.95 -11.25
C ILE A 83 18.50 5.44 -11.13
N PRO A 84 17.73 4.96 -10.16
CA PRO A 84 16.32 5.31 -10.01
C PRO A 84 16.14 6.71 -9.37
N TRP A 85 16.54 7.75 -10.10
CA TRP A 85 16.56 9.14 -9.61
C TRP A 85 15.22 9.63 -9.06
N LYS A 86 14.10 9.17 -9.64
CA LYS A 86 12.76 9.53 -9.15
C LYS A 86 12.51 8.98 -7.75
N ASN A 87 12.81 7.71 -7.51
CA ASN A 87 12.64 7.07 -6.21
C ASN A 87 13.57 7.70 -5.17
N ILE A 88 14.84 7.95 -5.55
CA ILE A 88 15.83 8.61 -4.67
C ILE A 88 15.37 10.02 -4.32
N GLY A 89 14.95 10.81 -5.31
CA GLY A 89 14.49 12.19 -5.09
C GLY A 89 13.26 12.25 -4.17
N LEU A 90 12.27 11.39 -4.39
CA LEU A 90 11.09 11.28 -3.55
C LEU A 90 11.45 10.82 -2.14
N PHE A 91 12.32 9.82 -1.99
CA PHE A 91 12.77 9.35 -0.69
C PHE A 91 13.47 10.44 0.11
N VAL A 92 14.44 11.14 -0.50
CA VAL A 92 15.15 12.27 0.15
C VAL A 92 14.18 13.37 0.52
N SER A 93 13.25 13.73 -0.37
CA SER A 93 12.22 14.74 -0.07
C SER A 93 11.32 14.32 1.09
N THR A 94 10.99 13.03 1.19
CA THR A 94 10.18 12.50 2.30
C THR A 94 10.98 12.44 3.60
N VAL A 95 12.26 12.12 3.56
CA VAL A 95 13.13 12.24 4.75
C VAL A 95 13.13 13.67 5.28
N ILE A 96 13.27 14.66 4.39
CA ILE A 96 13.25 16.07 4.78
C ILE A 96 11.88 16.47 5.33
N SER A 97 10.78 16.14 4.65
CA SER A 97 9.43 16.51 5.10
C SER A 97 9.07 15.84 6.44
N THR A 98 9.37 14.56 6.63
CA THR A 98 9.13 13.87 7.90
C THR A 98 10.01 14.40 9.02
N LEU A 99 11.26 14.78 8.72
CA LEU A 99 12.17 15.40 9.70
C LEU A 99 11.64 16.76 10.16
N LEU A 100 11.22 17.61 9.24
CA LEU A 100 10.67 18.94 9.54
C LEU A 100 9.35 18.82 10.32
N VAL A 101 8.44 17.98 9.87
CA VAL A 101 7.17 17.75 10.60
C VAL A 101 7.45 17.13 11.96
N GLY A 102 8.32 16.14 12.07
CA GLY A 102 8.75 15.57 13.33
C GLY A 102 9.28 16.66 14.29
N ALA A 103 10.20 17.51 13.81
CA ALA A 103 10.82 18.55 14.60
C ALA A 103 9.80 19.58 15.12
N PHE A 104 8.96 20.12 14.23
CA PHE A 104 8.07 21.22 14.59
C PHE A 104 6.76 20.75 15.23
N THR A 105 6.18 19.63 14.79
CA THR A 105 4.88 19.15 15.25
C THR A 105 5.01 18.22 16.47
N TRP A 106 5.95 17.28 16.45
CA TRP A 106 6.03 16.22 17.45
C TRP A 106 7.08 16.46 18.54
N TYR A 107 8.19 17.15 18.22
CA TYR A 107 9.23 17.54 19.18
C TYR A 107 9.11 18.99 19.64
N TYR A 108 8.14 19.76 19.10
CA TYR A 108 7.87 21.16 19.45
C TYR A 108 9.12 22.04 19.45
N ILE A 109 10.02 21.84 18.48
CA ILE A 109 11.24 22.63 18.33
C ILE A 109 10.84 24.03 17.83
N PRO A 110 11.20 25.12 18.55
CA PRO A 110 10.90 26.47 18.08
C PRO A 110 11.61 26.79 16.77
N VAL A 111 10.93 27.48 15.86
CA VAL A 111 11.53 27.90 14.58
C VAL A 111 12.77 28.75 14.79
N SER A 112 12.78 29.62 15.80
CA SER A 112 13.96 30.43 16.18
C SER A 112 15.18 29.56 16.49
N ALA A 113 14.99 28.47 17.27
CA ALA A 113 16.07 27.55 17.58
C ALA A 113 16.62 26.83 16.35
N ALA A 114 15.74 26.50 15.39
CA ALA A 114 16.12 25.87 14.13
C ALA A 114 16.88 26.84 13.19
N ILE A 115 16.57 28.14 13.24
CA ILE A 115 17.29 29.18 12.49
C ILE A 115 18.68 29.42 13.09
N GLU A 116 18.78 29.47 14.44
CA GLU A 116 20.05 29.66 15.13
C GLU A 116 20.98 28.46 14.98
N ASN A 117 20.43 27.23 15.06
CA ASN A 117 21.20 26.00 14.92
C ASN A 117 20.36 24.93 14.19
N PRO A 118 20.50 24.81 12.85
CA PRO A 118 19.74 23.82 12.07
C PRO A 118 19.95 22.36 12.52
N LEU A 119 21.06 22.04 13.19
CA LEU A 119 21.34 20.67 13.68
C LEU A 119 20.34 20.23 14.76
N VAL A 120 19.62 21.16 15.39
CA VAL A 120 18.58 20.80 16.36
C VAL A 120 17.45 19.99 15.74
N LEU A 121 17.20 20.13 14.44
CA LEU A 121 16.21 19.36 13.68
C LEU A 121 16.52 17.86 13.71
N LEU A 122 17.79 17.47 13.81
CA LEU A 122 18.20 16.07 13.89
C LEU A 122 17.66 15.34 15.13
N ARG A 123 17.16 16.07 16.14
CA ARG A 123 16.46 15.46 17.28
C ARG A 123 15.19 14.71 16.86
N ALA A 124 14.60 15.03 15.69
CA ALA A 124 13.44 14.34 15.16
C ALA A 124 13.79 13.09 14.31
N LEU A 125 15.07 12.75 14.14
CA LEU A 125 15.49 11.54 13.43
C LEU A 125 14.82 10.26 13.95
N PRO A 126 14.63 10.04 15.27
CA PRO A 126 13.95 8.83 15.74
C PRO A 126 12.50 8.71 15.24
N PHE A 127 11.75 9.81 15.19
CA PHE A 127 10.42 9.85 14.58
C PHE A 127 10.48 9.55 13.08
N THR A 128 11.37 10.23 12.35
CA THR A 128 11.57 10.00 10.92
C THR A 128 11.93 8.55 10.63
N ALA A 129 12.84 7.96 11.41
CA ALA A 129 13.25 6.57 11.28
C ALA A 129 12.09 5.60 11.58
N ALA A 130 11.26 5.89 12.59
CA ALA A 130 10.09 5.09 12.92
C ALA A 130 9.06 5.09 11.79
N VAL A 131 8.67 6.28 11.30
CA VAL A 131 7.69 6.42 10.22
C VAL A 131 8.18 5.75 8.92
N LEU A 132 9.37 6.14 8.46
CA LEU A 132 9.92 5.61 7.22
C LEU A 132 10.32 4.15 7.34
N GLY A 133 10.80 3.72 8.50
CA GLY A 133 11.16 2.32 8.75
C GLY A 133 9.94 1.40 8.60
N VAL A 134 8.80 1.75 9.17
CA VAL A 134 7.56 0.98 9.03
C VAL A 134 7.09 0.97 7.59
N LEU A 135 7.01 2.14 6.94
CA LEU A 135 6.55 2.25 5.55
C LEU A 135 7.47 1.48 4.59
N MET A 136 8.77 1.66 4.70
CA MET A 136 9.73 0.97 3.83
C MET A 136 9.71 -0.54 4.04
N THR A 137 9.55 -1.01 5.28
CA THR A 137 9.43 -2.45 5.57
C THR A 137 8.17 -3.04 4.95
N HIS A 138 7.05 -2.32 4.98
CA HIS A 138 5.81 -2.70 4.31
C HIS A 138 6.03 -2.84 2.79
N GLU A 139 6.51 -1.80 2.13
CA GLU A 139 6.72 -1.81 0.68
C GLU A 139 7.78 -2.83 0.24
N LEU A 140 8.85 -3.00 1.02
CA LEU A 140 9.86 -4.02 0.76
C LEU A 140 9.29 -5.43 0.89
N GLY A 141 8.32 -5.65 1.77
CA GLY A 141 7.57 -6.92 1.84
C GLY A 141 6.94 -7.28 0.50
N HIS A 142 6.18 -6.36 -0.09
CA HIS A 142 5.59 -6.53 -1.42
C HIS A 142 6.66 -6.71 -2.50
N TYR A 143 7.68 -5.85 -2.50
CA TYR A 143 8.75 -5.89 -3.50
C TYR A 143 9.48 -7.23 -3.50
N LEU A 144 9.91 -7.70 -2.33
CA LEU A 144 10.64 -8.98 -2.22
C LEU A 144 9.77 -10.17 -2.63
N MET A 145 8.49 -10.17 -2.23
CA MET A 145 7.58 -11.24 -2.60
C MET A 145 7.21 -11.20 -4.09
N GLY A 146 7.06 -10.00 -4.68
CA GLY A 146 6.90 -9.84 -6.11
C GLY A 146 8.09 -10.40 -6.88
N ARG A 147 9.31 -10.07 -6.45
CA ARG A 147 10.54 -10.63 -7.04
C ARG A 147 10.64 -12.15 -6.90
N TYR A 148 10.23 -12.69 -5.74
CA TYR A 148 10.19 -14.13 -5.50
C TYR A 148 9.26 -14.87 -6.49
N HIS A 149 8.09 -14.30 -6.77
CA HIS A 149 7.16 -14.84 -7.78
C HIS A 149 7.52 -14.45 -9.22
N GLY A 150 8.62 -13.73 -9.42
CA GLY A 150 9.06 -13.27 -10.74
C GLY A 150 8.11 -12.25 -11.37
N VAL A 151 7.31 -11.54 -10.56
CA VAL A 151 6.46 -10.43 -11.02
C VAL A 151 7.31 -9.17 -11.09
N ASP A 152 7.18 -8.39 -12.17
CA ASP A 152 7.86 -7.10 -12.26
C ASP A 152 7.18 -6.09 -11.34
N VAL A 153 7.94 -5.64 -10.36
CA VAL A 153 7.49 -4.70 -9.34
C VAL A 153 8.49 -3.55 -9.24
N SER A 154 7.98 -2.33 -9.26
CA SER A 154 8.82 -1.13 -9.12
C SER A 154 9.45 -1.04 -7.73
N LEU A 155 10.53 -0.27 -7.61
CA LEU A 155 10.98 0.21 -6.31
C LEU A 155 9.89 1.10 -5.66
N PRO A 156 9.85 1.17 -4.32
CA PRO A 156 8.91 2.03 -3.62
C PRO A 156 9.03 3.51 -4.00
N TYR A 157 7.90 4.15 -4.22
CA TYR A 157 7.76 5.60 -4.34
C TYR A 157 7.23 6.14 -3.02
N VAL A 158 8.10 6.76 -2.22
CA VAL A 158 7.72 7.35 -0.93
C VAL A 158 7.28 8.79 -1.16
N LEU A 159 6.05 9.13 -0.79
CA LEU A 159 5.43 10.41 -1.15
C LEU A 159 5.58 11.43 -0.02
N PRO A 160 6.31 12.54 -0.25
CA PRO A 160 6.45 13.59 0.75
C PRO A 160 5.13 14.34 0.95
N PHE A 161 4.85 14.74 2.18
CA PHE A 161 3.72 15.58 2.54
C PHE A 161 4.06 16.46 3.73
N ILE A 162 3.28 17.53 3.99
CA ILE A 162 3.64 18.46 5.06
C ILE A 162 2.99 18.07 6.38
N PHE A 163 1.67 17.89 6.43
CA PHE A 163 0.95 17.69 7.70
C PHE A 163 0.02 16.47 7.61
N PRO A 164 -0.15 15.69 8.69
CA PRO A 164 0.50 15.83 10.03
C PRO A 164 1.76 14.97 10.20
N PHE A 165 2.12 14.08 9.26
CA PHE A 165 3.13 13.04 9.46
C PHE A 165 4.39 13.21 8.58
N GLY A 166 4.37 14.16 7.65
CA GLY A 166 5.50 14.38 6.73
C GLY A 166 5.49 13.46 5.50
N THR A 167 4.52 12.55 5.39
CA THR A 167 4.35 11.64 4.25
C THR A 167 2.89 11.30 4.01
N LEU A 168 2.55 11.00 2.75
CA LEU A 168 1.27 10.39 2.34
C LEU A 168 1.34 8.84 2.33
N GLY A 169 2.49 8.27 2.65
CA GLY A 169 2.74 6.84 2.54
C GLY A 169 3.74 6.51 1.44
N ALA A 170 3.79 5.25 1.07
CA ALA A 170 4.59 4.75 -0.03
C ALA A 170 3.75 3.83 -0.89
N ILE A 171 4.13 3.67 -2.15
CA ILE A 171 3.44 2.80 -3.09
C ILE A 171 4.45 2.07 -3.97
N ILE A 172 4.16 0.83 -4.31
CA ILE A 172 4.82 0.09 -5.38
C ILE A 172 3.88 -0.02 -6.58
N GLN A 173 4.44 -0.20 -7.76
CA GLN A 173 3.67 -0.49 -8.97
C GLN A 173 3.95 -1.91 -9.43
N ILE A 174 2.92 -2.72 -9.50
CA ILE A 174 2.95 -4.02 -10.17
C ILE A 174 2.81 -3.74 -11.66
N ARG A 175 3.83 -4.07 -12.46
CA ARG A 175 3.90 -3.77 -13.89
C ARG A 175 3.58 -4.97 -14.76
N GLY A 176 3.87 -6.17 -14.27
CA GLY A 176 3.62 -7.42 -14.97
C GLY A 176 2.27 -8.04 -14.66
N GLN A 177 1.91 -9.04 -15.46
CA GLN A 177 0.72 -9.85 -15.20
C GLN A 177 0.93 -10.71 -13.94
N MET A 178 -0.14 -10.90 -13.19
CA MET A 178 -0.14 -11.74 -12.01
C MET A 178 -0.24 -13.21 -12.41
N PRO A 179 0.76 -14.05 -12.11
CA PRO A 179 0.79 -15.45 -12.59
C PRO A 179 -0.40 -16.26 -12.15
N ASP A 180 -0.64 -16.29 -10.85
CA ASP A 180 -1.68 -17.10 -10.24
C ASP A 180 -2.21 -16.45 -8.95
N ARG A 181 -3.25 -17.06 -8.38
CA ARG A 181 -3.84 -16.59 -7.11
C ARG A 181 -2.88 -16.71 -5.94
N LYS A 182 -1.88 -17.60 -5.99
CA LYS A 182 -0.89 -17.75 -4.91
C LYS A 182 0.07 -16.56 -4.89
N ALA A 183 0.56 -16.15 -6.08
CA ALA A 183 1.41 -14.97 -6.21
C ALA A 183 0.66 -13.70 -5.78
N LEU A 184 -0.60 -13.52 -6.24
CA LEU A 184 -1.45 -12.40 -5.84
C LEU A 184 -1.64 -12.35 -4.33
N PHE A 185 -1.89 -13.50 -3.70
CA PHE A 185 -2.05 -13.62 -2.26
C PHE A 185 -0.75 -13.31 -1.51
N ASP A 186 0.33 -14.00 -1.87
CA ASP A 186 1.62 -13.90 -1.17
C ASP A 186 2.17 -12.47 -1.25
N ILE A 187 2.06 -11.81 -2.40
CA ILE A 187 2.41 -10.39 -2.57
C ILE A 187 1.50 -9.53 -1.69
N GLY A 188 0.18 -9.75 -1.75
CA GLY A 188 -0.80 -8.95 -1.01
C GLY A 188 -0.61 -8.98 0.51
N VAL A 189 -0.27 -10.14 1.10
CA VAL A 189 -0.09 -10.27 2.56
C VAL A 189 1.29 -9.83 3.04
N ALA A 190 2.32 -9.87 2.18
CA ALA A 190 3.71 -9.65 2.57
C ALA A 190 3.95 -8.24 3.14
N GLY A 191 3.40 -7.20 2.49
CA GLY A 191 3.51 -5.82 2.97
C GLY A 191 2.87 -5.62 4.33
N PRO A 192 1.56 -5.87 4.49
CA PRO A 192 0.87 -5.73 5.77
C PRO A 192 1.53 -6.47 6.92
N LEU A 193 1.93 -7.73 6.73
CA LEU A 193 2.59 -8.51 7.77
C LEU A 193 3.98 -7.98 8.13
N ALA A 194 4.78 -7.60 7.13
CA ALA A 194 6.09 -6.99 7.36
C ALA A 194 5.96 -5.62 8.05
N GLY A 195 5.00 -4.79 7.61
CA GLY A 195 4.70 -3.50 8.22
C GLY A 195 4.25 -3.62 9.67
N LEU A 196 3.36 -4.58 9.99
CA LEU A 196 2.93 -4.85 11.38
C LEU A 196 4.07 -5.35 12.25
N ALA A 197 4.96 -6.21 11.73
CA ALA A 197 6.15 -6.63 12.45
C ALA A 197 7.07 -5.45 12.77
N ALA A 198 7.33 -4.56 11.80
CA ALA A 198 8.10 -3.34 12.02
C ALA A 198 7.42 -2.39 13.02
N THR A 199 6.09 -2.22 12.91
CA THR A 199 5.28 -1.44 13.86
C THR A 199 5.42 -1.97 15.28
N THR A 200 5.35 -3.29 15.47
CA THR A 200 5.55 -3.92 16.79
C THR A 200 6.92 -3.60 17.36
N CYS A 201 7.99 -3.65 16.54
CA CYS A 201 9.34 -3.27 16.99
C CYS A 201 9.44 -1.78 17.38
N VAL A 202 8.79 -0.90 16.62
CA VAL A 202 8.80 0.55 16.87
C VAL A 202 8.04 0.91 18.14
N THR A 203 6.89 0.27 18.41
CA THR A 203 6.07 0.54 19.60
C THR A 203 6.67 0.01 20.89
N GLN A 204 7.64 -0.89 20.83
CA GLN A 204 8.38 -1.40 22.00
C GLN A 204 9.45 -0.43 22.54
N SER A 205 9.65 0.72 21.92
CA SER A 205 10.63 1.71 22.37
C SER A 205 10.14 2.44 23.62
N PRO A 206 10.71 2.20 24.81
CA PRO A 206 10.32 2.88 26.04
C PRO A 206 10.97 4.28 26.08
N ILE A 207 10.43 5.24 25.37
CA ILE A 207 10.92 6.62 25.47
C ILE A 207 9.73 7.51 25.83
N THR A 208 9.52 7.69 27.12
CA THR A 208 8.74 8.78 27.65
C THR A 208 9.53 10.08 27.47
N ILE A 209 9.06 10.95 26.60
CA ILE A 209 9.53 12.33 26.53
C ILE A 209 8.59 13.14 27.42
N PRO A 210 9.09 13.93 28.40
CA PRO A 210 8.22 14.81 29.18
C PRO A 210 7.50 15.73 28.19
N ALA A 211 6.16 15.72 28.22
CA ALA A 211 5.35 16.64 27.45
C ALA A 211 5.72 18.05 27.91
N ARG A 212 6.33 18.82 27.06
CA ARG A 212 6.29 20.28 27.22
C ARG A 212 4.84 20.67 26.94
N ALA A 213 4.19 21.21 27.99
CA ALA A 213 2.82 21.67 27.91
C ALA A 213 2.61 22.47 26.63
N LEU A 214 1.60 22.06 25.85
CA LEU A 214 1.07 22.82 24.74
C LEU A 214 0.30 24.02 25.33
N GLU A 215 1.01 25.03 25.84
CA GLU A 215 0.43 26.27 26.34
C GLU A 215 -0.03 27.22 25.20
N GLN A 216 -0.06 26.77 23.94
CA GLN A 216 -0.34 27.65 22.82
C GLN A 216 -1.40 27.09 21.86
N SER A 217 -2.58 27.28 22.21
CA SER A 217 -3.86 27.30 21.47
C SER A 217 -4.88 26.33 22.07
N GLY A 218 -6.07 26.82 22.36
CA GLY A 218 -7.16 26.11 23.03
C GLY A 218 -7.73 24.88 22.30
N GLN A 219 -6.95 24.23 21.42
CA GLN A 219 -7.32 22.98 20.75
C GLN A 219 -6.18 21.98 20.82
N MET A 220 -6.47 20.77 21.26
CA MET A 220 -5.55 19.64 21.32
C MET A 220 -6.07 18.52 20.41
N ILE A 221 -5.18 18.00 19.56
CA ILE A 221 -5.49 16.82 18.75
C ILE A 221 -5.12 15.58 19.56
N ILE A 222 -6.10 14.70 19.76
CA ILE A 222 -5.96 13.44 20.46
C ILE A 222 -5.95 12.32 19.43
N PHE A 223 -4.95 11.45 19.49
CA PHE A 223 -4.89 10.20 18.74
C PHE A 223 -5.31 9.06 19.66
N ASN A 224 -6.43 8.44 19.36
CA ASN A 224 -6.92 7.31 20.11
C ASN A 224 -6.10 6.04 19.79
N ASN A 225 -5.96 5.15 20.76
CA ASN A 225 -5.16 3.94 20.62
C ASN A 225 -5.94 2.85 19.89
N PRO A 226 -5.38 2.24 18.82
CA PRO A 226 -5.97 1.04 18.24
C PRO A 226 -5.84 -0.15 19.20
N PRO A 227 -6.80 -1.10 19.20
CA PRO A 227 -6.77 -2.29 20.06
C PRO A 227 -5.45 -3.06 19.98
N LEU A 228 -4.81 -3.11 18.82
CA LEU A 228 -3.50 -3.75 18.67
C LEU A 228 -2.42 -3.07 19.51
N LEU A 229 -2.44 -1.72 19.59
CA LEU A 229 -1.47 -0.97 20.40
C LEU A 229 -1.66 -1.28 21.88
N ASP A 230 -2.91 -1.32 22.36
CA ASP A 230 -3.22 -1.67 23.77
C ASP A 230 -2.80 -3.11 24.11
N ILE A 231 -3.01 -4.05 23.18
CA ILE A 231 -2.55 -5.42 23.32
C ILE A 231 -1.01 -5.48 23.42
N LEU A 232 -0.30 -4.79 22.52
CA LEU A 232 1.16 -4.74 22.54
C LEU A 232 1.68 -4.13 23.83
N ALA A 233 1.11 -3.01 24.28
CA ALA A 233 1.47 -2.34 25.51
C ALA A 233 1.28 -3.24 26.75
N MET A 234 0.18 -4.01 26.77
CA MET A 234 -0.06 -5.00 27.84
C MET A 234 1.03 -6.08 27.88
N PHE A 235 1.51 -6.58 26.74
CA PHE A 235 2.59 -7.57 26.69
C PHE A 235 3.94 -7.01 27.13
N ILE A 236 4.18 -5.70 26.92
CA ILE A 236 5.43 -5.02 27.29
C ILE A 236 5.40 -4.57 28.75
N GLY A 237 4.20 -4.44 29.35
CA GLY A 237 4.00 -3.91 30.69
C GLY A 237 4.05 -2.39 30.78
N GLU A 238 3.86 -1.69 29.64
CA GLU A 238 3.84 -0.24 29.58
C GLU A 238 2.39 0.29 29.55
N PRO A 239 2.10 1.40 30.25
CA PRO A 239 0.77 1.99 30.22
C PRO A 239 0.53 2.72 28.88
N THR A 240 -0.70 2.58 28.34
CA THR A 240 -1.15 3.34 27.16
C THR A 240 -1.77 4.68 27.54
N THR A 241 -2.04 4.91 28.82
CA THR A 241 -2.55 6.17 29.38
C THR A 241 -1.70 6.59 30.57
N TYR A 242 -1.36 7.87 30.65
CA TYR A 242 -0.55 8.42 31.72
C TYR A 242 -1.42 9.23 32.69
N ALA A 243 -1.23 8.99 33.97
CA ALA A 243 -1.93 9.77 35.02
C ALA A 243 -1.43 11.22 35.13
N ASP A 244 -0.21 11.51 34.67
CA ASP A 244 0.34 12.87 34.61
C ASP A 244 -0.09 13.53 33.30
N PRO A 245 -0.89 14.62 33.34
CA PRO A 245 -1.30 15.37 32.14
C PRO A 245 -0.11 15.95 31.35
N ARG A 246 1.07 16.01 31.98
CA ARG A 246 2.32 16.49 31.36
C ARG A 246 3.11 15.38 30.68
N ALA A 247 2.73 14.13 30.87
CA ALA A 247 3.35 13.01 30.17
C ALA A 247 2.72 12.88 28.78
N SER A 248 3.53 12.87 27.74
CA SER A 248 3.06 12.58 26.38
C SER A 248 3.73 11.32 25.86
N VAL A 249 3.04 10.69 24.92
CA VAL A 249 3.54 9.53 24.19
C VAL A 249 4.77 9.94 23.38
N SER A 250 5.81 9.10 23.39
CA SER A 250 6.99 9.32 22.54
C SER A 250 6.59 9.50 21.08
N PRO A 251 7.16 10.48 20.37
CA PRO A 251 6.94 10.64 18.94
C PRO A 251 7.26 9.38 18.10
N ILE A 252 8.10 8.48 18.60
CA ILE A 252 8.40 7.19 17.97
C ILE A 252 7.14 6.31 17.94
N ILE A 253 6.35 6.29 19.03
CA ILE A 253 5.09 5.51 19.10
C ILE A 253 4.07 6.04 18.10
N ILE A 254 4.06 7.36 17.83
CA ILE A 254 3.24 7.94 16.77
C ILE A 254 3.61 7.35 15.40
N GLY A 255 4.90 7.09 15.14
CA GLY A 255 5.33 6.35 13.94
C GLY A 255 4.76 4.94 13.87
N GLY A 256 4.70 4.23 14.98
CA GLY A 256 4.05 2.91 15.08
C GLY A 256 2.52 3.00 14.90
N TRP A 257 1.88 3.96 15.56
CA TRP A 257 0.45 4.23 15.37
C TRP A 257 0.10 4.48 13.89
N LEU A 258 0.90 5.29 13.23
CA LEU A 258 0.77 5.57 11.80
C LEU A 258 0.91 4.30 10.95
N GLY A 259 1.85 3.43 11.31
CA GLY A 259 2.03 2.13 10.67
C GLY A 259 0.79 1.24 10.78
N MET A 260 0.16 1.18 11.97
CA MET A 260 -1.12 0.46 12.17
C MET A 260 -2.23 1.08 11.33
N PHE A 261 -2.31 2.40 11.29
CA PHE A 261 -3.32 3.12 10.54
C PHE A 261 -3.18 2.90 9.02
N PHE A 262 -1.97 3.00 8.47
CA PHE A 262 -1.74 2.70 7.05
C PHE A 262 -2.00 1.23 6.72
N THR A 263 -1.63 0.30 7.60
CA THR A 263 -1.93 -1.12 7.40
C THR A 263 -3.44 -1.38 7.38
N LEU A 264 -4.19 -0.74 8.28
CA LEU A 264 -5.67 -0.81 8.26
C LEU A 264 -6.23 -0.36 6.92
N LEU A 265 -5.78 0.82 6.44
CA LEU A 265 -6.30 1.40 5.19
C LEU A 265 -5.94 0.53 3.98
N ASN A 266 -4.72 -0.01 3.93
CA ASN A 266 -4.30 -0.92 2.87
C ASN A 266 -5.01 -2.28 2.93
N LEU A 267 -5.45 -2.72 4.11
CA LEU A 267 -6.22 -3.96 4.27
C LEU A 267 -7.72 -3.79 4.01
N LEU A 268 -8.21 -2.59 3.66
CA LEU A 268 -9.58 -2.46 3.17
C LEU A 268 -9.77 -3.36 1.94
N PRO A 269 -10.79 -4.24 1.91
CA PRO A 269 -10.95 -5.25 0.86
C PRO A 269 -11.53 -4.64 -0.44
N VAL A 270 -10.86 -3.62 -0.99
CA VAL A 270 -11.34 -2.84 -2.13
C VAL A 270 -10.25 -2.60 -3.17
N GLY A 271 -10.58 -2.86 -4.43
CA GLY A 271 -9.80 -2.52 -5.61
C GLY A 271 -8.33 -2.93 -5.53
N GLN A 272 -7.43 -1.98 -5.75
CA GLN A 272 -5.99 -2.19 -5.81
C GLN A 272 -5.27 -2.10 -4.46
N LEU A 273 -6.00 -1.93 -3.35
CA LEU A 273 -5.42 -2.03 -2.02
C LEU A 273 -5.05 -3.48 -1.70
N ASP A 274 -4.14 -3.68 -0.76
CA ASP A 274 -3.65 -5.01 -0.38
C ASP A 274 -4.80 -5.95 0.02
N GLY A 275 -5.75 -5.44 0.82
CA GLY A 275 -6.95 -6.18 1.19
C GLY A 275 -7.80 -6.60 -0.01
N GLY A 276 -7.87 -5.77 -1.07
CA GLY A 276 -8.52 -6.11 -2.33
C GLY A 276 -7.83 -7.28 -3.04
N HIS A 277 -6.49 -7.25 -3.12
CA HIS A 277 -5.69 -8.33 -3.70
C HIS A 277 -5.80 -9.63 -2.90
N ILE A 278 -5.68 -9.56 -1.58
CA ILE A 278 -5.82 -10.71 -0.68
C ILE A 278 -7.21 -11.34 -0.85
N LEU A 279 -8.26 -10.50 -0.80
CA LEU A 279 -9.64 -11.00 -0.91
C LEU A 279 -9.93 -11.58 -2.30
N ARG A 280 -9.41 -10.96 -3.38
CA ARG A 280 -9.50 -11.50 -4.75
C ARG A 280 -8.84 -12.87 -4.85
N ALA A 281 -7.66 -13.02 -4.25
CA ALA A 281 -6.98 -14.30 -4.20
C ALA A 281 -7.75 -15.35 -3.37
N MET A 282 -8.39 -14.97 -2.26
CA MET A 282 -9.15 -15.87 -1.41
C MET A 282 -10.50 -16.29 -2.00
N LEU A 283 -11.28 -15.32 -2.49
CA LEU A 283 -12.69 -15.49 -2.85
C LEU A 283 -12.96 -15.42 -4.37
N GLY A 284 -11.94 -15.15 -5.18
CA GLY A 284 -12.13 -14.97 -6.62
C GLY A 284 -13.05 -13.79 -6.94
N GLY A 285 -13.94 -13.94 -7.93
CA GLY A 285 -14.88 -12.88 -8.38
C GLY A 285 -15.85 -12.38 -7.30
N MET A 286 -16.03 -13.08 -6.19
CA MET A 286 -16.86 -12.59 -5.07
C MET A 286 -16.30 -11.32 -4.43
N GLN A 287 -15.00 -11.06 -4.59
CA GLN A 287 -14.35 -9.84 -4.08
C GLN A 287 -15.05 -8.57 -4.59
N GLU A 288 -15.50 -8.53 -5.83
CA GLU A 288 -16.18 -7.36 -6.41
C GLU A 288 -17.45 -6.95 -5.62
N ARG A 289 -18.20 -7.95 -5.14
CA ARG A 289 -19.40 -7.70 -4.30
C ARG A 289 -19.04 -7.10 -2.94
N VAL A 290 -17.94 -7.56 -2.35
CA VAL A 290 -17.45 -7.04 -1.06
C VAL A 290 -16.88 -5.63 -1.24
N ALA A 291 -16.20 -5.36 -2.35
CA ALA A 291 -15.60 -4.06 -2.65
C ALA A 291 -16.64 -2.91 -2.64
N VAL A 292 -17.87 -3.17 -3.05
CA VAL A 292 -18.96 -2.17 -3.02
C VAL A 292 -19.42 -1.86 -1.59
N ILE A 293 -19.32 -2.82 -0.67
CA ILE A 293 -19.76 -2.63 0.72
C ILE A 293 -18.82 -1.67 1.47
N VAL A 294 -17.54 -1.66 1.15
CA VAL A 294 -16.51 -0.86 1.87
C VAL A 294 -16.83 0.64 1.86
N PRO A 295 -16.95 1.31 0.69
CA PRO A 295 -17.26 2.74 0.69
C PRO A 295 -18.60 3.05 1.36
N VAL A 296 -19.63 2.22 1.17
CA VAL A 296 -20.93 2.39 1.83
C VAL A 296 -20.77 2.34 3.35
N SER A 297 -19.98 1.38 3.88
CA SER A 297 -19.73 1.26 5.31
C SER A 297 -18.96 2.45 5.87
N LEU A 298 -17.98 3.00 5.13
CA LEU A 298 -17.23 4.18 5.54
C LEU A 298 -18.09 5.45 5.57
N PHE A 299 -18.96 5.65 4.58
CA PHE A 299 -19.93 6.76 4.61
C PHE A 299 -20.96 6.58 5.72
N ALA A 300 -21.44 5.37 5.95
CA ALA A 300 -22.36 5.08 7.06
C ALA A 300 -21.70 5.36 8.42
N LEU A 301 -20.42 4.99 8.58
CA LEU A 301 -19.63 5.30 9.77
C LEU A 301 -19.48 6.82 9.96
N ALA A 302 -19.10 7.54 8.91
CA ALA A 302 -19.00 9.00 8.96
C ALA A 302 -20.35 9.66 9.36
N GLY A 303 -21.45 9.19 8.77
CA GLY A 303 -22.81 9.65 9.13
C GLY A 303 -23.17 9.33 10.58
N TYR A 304 -22.87 8.13 11.06
CA TYR A 304 -23.08 7.75 12.46
C TYR A 304 -22.29 8.66 13.42
N LEU A 305 -21.01 8.89 13.15
CA LEU A 305 -20.18 9.76 13.99
C LEU A 305 -20.70 11.20 14.02
N HIS A 306 -21.15 11.72 12.88
CA HIS A 306 -21.63 13.10 12.79
C HIS A 306 -23.03 13.28 13.42
N TYR A 307 -24.02 12.47 12.99
CA TYR A 307 -25.42 12.70 13.37
C TYR A 307 -25.82 12.07 14.70
N ILE A 308 -25.14 10.98 15.12
CA ILE A 308 -25.49 10.26 16.33
C ILE A 308 -24.53 10.60 17.48
N GLN A 309 -23.22 10.66 17.18
CA GLN A 309 -22.17 10.91 18.18
C GLN A 309 -21.81 12.41 18.32
N GLY A 310 -22.19 13.25 17.34
CA GLY A 310 -21.97 14.69 17.39
C GLY A 310 -20.58 15.17 17.03
N TYR A 311 -19.72 14.30 16.46
CA TYR A 311 -18.37 14.69 16.04
C TYR A 311 -18.40 15.70 14.88
N ALA A 312 -17.45 16.62 14.87
CA ALA A 312 -17.30 17.64 13.83
C ALA A 312 -16.66 17.07 12.54
N LEU A 313 -16.87 17.79 11.42
CA LEU A 313 -16.33 17.36 10.13
C LEU A 313 -14.78 17.41 10.06
N ASN A 314 -14.15 18.25 10.87
CA ASN A 314 -12.68 18.36 10.96
C ASN A 314 -12.02 17.30 11.85
N GLU A 315 -12.81 16.37 12.38
CA GLU A 315 -12.37 15.22 13.17
C GLU A 315 -12.41 13.94 12.32
N SER A 316 -12.58 12.79 12.95
CA SER A 316 -12.65 11.48 12.27
C SER A 316 -13.76 11.38 11.22
N VAL A 317 -14.80 12.23 11.27
CA VAL A 317 -15.87 12.27 10.26
C VAL A 317 -15.29 12.57 8.87
N GLY A 318 -14.52 13.66 8.75
CA GLY A 318 -13.90 14.04 7.47
C GLY A 318 -12.92 12.99 6.95
N LEU A 319 -12.19 12.35 7.86
CA LEU A 319 -11.28 11.24 7.52
C LEU A 319 -12.03 10.07 6.87
N TRP A 320 -13.14 9.61 7.48
CA TRP A 320 -13.93 8.50 6.93
C TRP A 320 -14.69 8.88 5.67
N MET A 321 -15.14 10.14 5.54
CA MET A 321 -15.70 10.63 4.27
C MET A 321 -14.67 10.63 3.14
N PHE A 322 -13.45 11.10 3.41
CA PHE A 322 -12.36 11.07 2.45
C PHE A 322 -12.03 9.65 2.00
N TRP A 323 -11.90 8.72 2.94
CA TRP A 323 -11.64 7.32 2.63
C TRP A 323 -12.82 6.62 1.96
N GLY A 324 -14.06 6.99 2.30
CA GLY A 324 -15.26 6.55 1.58
C GLY A 324 -15.23 6.95 0.11
N LEU A 325 -14.87 8.21 -0.16
CA LEU A 325 -14.74 8.72 -1.53
C LEU A 325 -13.60 8.04 -2.27
N LEU A 326 -12.41 7.98 -1.66
CA LEU A 326 -11.23 7.37 -2.27
C LEU A 326 -11.44 5.88 -2.56
N SER A 327 -12.01 5.13 -1.63
CA SER A 327 -12.32 3.70 -1.82
C SER A 327 -13.35 3.48 -2.94
N THR A 328 -14.28 4.42 -3.15
CA THR A 328 -15.19 4.38 -4.31
C THR A 328 -14.41 4.43 -5.62
N PHE A 329 -13.48 5.38 -5.77
CA PHE A 329 -12.64 5.47 -6.98
C PHE A 329 -11.74 4.24 -7.17
N ILE A 330 -11.17 3.72 -6.08
CA ILE A 330 -10.31 2.53 -6.13
C ILE A 330 -11.12 1.29 -6.52
N ALA A 331 -12.37 1.17 -6.06
CA ALA A 331 -13.26 0.05 -6.39
C ALA A 331 -13.50 -0.08 -7.90
N PHE A 332 -13.59 1.05 -8.63
CA PHE A 332 -13.79 1.03 -10.09
C PHE A 332 -12.62 0.42 -10.87
N LYS A 333 -11.39 0.48 -10.34
CA LYS A 333 -10.22 -0.10 -11.01
C LYS A 333 -10.11 -1.61 -10.81
N GLY A 334 -10.76 -2.15 -9.78
CA GLY A 334 -10.63 -3.55 -9.39
C GLY A 334 -9.22 -3.94 -8.92
N PRO A 335 -9.06 -5.14 -8.36
CA PRO A 335 -7.76 -5.74 -8.04
C PRO A 335 -7.07 -6.27 -9.30
N ALA A 336 -5.78 -6.62 -9.19
CA ALA A 336 -5.10 -7.37 -10.24
C ALA A 336 -5.78 -8.74 -10.44
N ASN A 337 -5.91 -9.13 -11.72
CA ASN A 337 -6.49 -10.42 -12.07
C ASN A 337 -5.36 -11.43 -12.33
N PRO A 338 -5.37 -12.59 -11.65
CA PRO A 338 -4.40 -13.65 -11.90
C PRO A 338 -4.72 -14.37 -13.22
N VAL A 339 -3.67 -14.80 -13.92
CA VAL A 339 -3.80 -15.60 -15.16
C VAL A 339 -4.36 -16.99 -14.83
N ASP A 340 -3.84 -17.63 -13.77
CA ASP A 340 -4.37 -18.91 -13.26
C ASP A 340 -5.26 -18.68 -12.04
N GLU A 341 -6.51 -19.10 -12.16
CA GLU A 341 -7.57 -18.94 -11.15
C GLU A 341 -7.69 -20.14 -10.18
N GLN A 342 -6.67 -21.01 -10.10
CA GLN A 342 -6.72 -22.13 -9.16
C GLN A 342 -6.89 -21.66 -7.72
N PRO A 343 -7.77 -22.31 -6.93
CA PRO A 343 -8.04 -21.91 -5.55
C PRO A 343 -6.80 -21.96 -4.66
N LEU A 344 -6.78 -21.08 -3.64
CA LEU A 344 -5.76 -21.13 -2.60
C LEU A 344 -5.91 -22.38 -1.74
N GLY A 345 -4.78 -22.96 -1.30
CA GLY A 345 -4.78 -23.98 -0.28
C GLY A 345 -5.20 -23.43 1.10
N LEU A 346 -5.67 -24.31 1.99
CA LEU A 346 -6.16 -23.97 3.33
C LEU A 346 -5.15 -23.13 4.13
N GLY A 347 -3.86 -23.42 4.04
CA GLY A 347 -2.82 -22.67 4.79
C GLY A 347 -2.80 -21.18 4.44
N ARG A 348 -2.80 -20.84 3.13
CA ARG A 348 -2.88 -19.43 2.69
C ARG A 348 -4.20 -18.78 3.10
N PHE A 349 -5.31 -19.52 3.00
CA PHE A 349 -6.61 -19.02 3.42
C PHE A 349 -6.62 -18.62 4.91
N LEU A 350 -6.04 -19.45 5.79
CA LEU A 350 -5.91 -19.16 7.22
C LEU A 350 -4.98 -17.96 7.49
N ILE A 351 -3.87 -17.84 6.74
CA ILE A 351 -2.99 -16.67 6.83
C ILE A 351 -3.75 -15.39 6.43
N GLY A 352 -4.53 -15.42 5.36
CA GLY A 352 -5.35 -14.28 4.95
C GLY A 352 -6.37 -13.87 6.01
N LEU A 353 -7.05 -14.84 6.62
CA LEU A 353 -7.98 -14.57 7.72
C LEU A 353 -7.26 -13.95 8.92
N ALA A 354 -6.09 -14.47 9.30
CA ALA A 354 -5.27 -13.89 10.37
C ALA A 354 -4.82 -12.47 10.04
N THR A 355 -4.42 -12.21 8.78
CA THR A 355 -4.02 -10.86 8.31
C THR A 355 -5.17 -9.87 8.42
N PHE A 356 -6.38 -10.22 7.97
CA PHE A 356 -7.56 -9.37 8.14
C PHE A 356 -7.94 -9.18 9.62
N THR A 357 -7.76 -10.19 10.45
CA THR A 357 -8.00 -10.08 11.91
C THR A 357 -7.02 -9.09 12.54
N LEU A 358 -5.73 -9.16 12.21
CA LEU A 358 -4.73 -8.19 12.66
C LEU A 358 -5.05 -6.77 12.16
N GLY A 359 -5.48 -6.63 10.90
CA GLY A 359 -5.98 -5.36 10.36
C GLY A 359 -7.18 -4.82 11.12
N ALA A 360 -8.13 -5.68 11.50
CA ALA A 360 -9.29 -5.28 12.30
C ALA A 360 -8.89 -4.81 13.69
N LEU A 361 -7.83 -5.36 14.30
CA LEU A 361 -7.27 -4.86 15.56
C LEU A 361 -6.57 -3.50 15.43
N CYS A 362 -6.26 -3.06 14.22
CA CYS A 362 -5.80 -1.69 13.94
C CYS A 362 -6.96 -0.70 13.75
N PHE A 363 -8.21 -1.18 13.69
CA PHE A 363 -9.37 -0.34 13.42
C PHE A 363 -9.79 0.48 14.64
N LEU A 364 -10.10 1.76 14.38
CA LEU A 364 -10.65 2.72 15.35
C LEU A 364 -11.86 3.43 14.74
N LEU A 365 -12.94 3.53 15.51
CA LEU A 365 -14.09 4.34 15.10
C LEU A 365 -13.71 5.82 15.02
N VAL A 366 -12.99 6.32 16.02
CA VAL A 366 -12.57 7.71 16.17
C VAL A 366 -11.05 7.75 16.30
N PRO A 367 -10.27 7.67 15.17
CA PRO A 367 -8.81 7.73 15.23
C PRO A 367 -8.28 9.08 15.71
N ILE A 368 -8.95 10.16 15.34
CA ILE A 368 -8.56 11.55 15.63
C ILE A 368 -9.73 12.29 16.24
N GLU A 369 -9.49 12.93 17.38
CA GLU A 369 -10.43 13.76 18.11
C GLU A 369 -9.81 15.14 18.39
N VAL A 370 -10.62 16.21 18.40
CA VAL A 370 -10.18 17.56 18.73
C VAL A 370 -10.83 17.97 20.05
N ALA A 371 -10.01 18.05 21.10
CA ALA A 371 -10.45 18.57 22.40
C ALA A 371 -10.18 20.07 22.51
N THR A 372 -11.16 20.81 23.00
CA THR A 372 -11.00 22.22 23.42
C THR A 372 -10.67 22.24 24.92
N MET A 373 -9.56 22.86 25.30
CA MET A 373 -9.24 23.11 26.71
C MET A 373 -9.95 24.35 27.24
#